data_e93490f137403a71d3273d6e6536effd
#
_entry.id   e93490f137403a71d3273d6e6536effd
#
_cell.length_a   1.000
_cell.length_b   1.000
_cell.length_c   1.000
_cell.angle_alpha   90.00
_cell.angle_beta   90.00
_cell.angle_gamma   90.00
#
_symmetry.space_group_name_H-M   'P 1'
#
loop_
_entity.id
_entity.type
_entity.pdbx_description
1 polymer ?
#
loop_
_entity_poly.entity_id
_entity_poly.type
_entity_poly.pdbx_seq_one_letter_code
_entity_poly.pdbx_strand_id
1 'polypeptide(L)'
;MYICSPLLREKNKTLDTTSYKTLSANKKTVSKDWIVIDVNQIPLGRACSIIAKFLRGKYKTNFTPHVDCGDNVIVINASKIILTGKKWDQKQHIRHTGYPGGQKTQNPTQIHTKNKTKLVENSIKGMLPKNKLGASIYRNLKVYEGNEHKHESLKPK
;
A
#
# COMPACT_ATOMS: atom_id res chain seq x y z
N MET A 1 -20.68 39.11 -13.23
CA MET A 1 -19.60 40.06 -12.87
C MET A 1 -18.67 39.32 -11.91
N TYR A 2 -17.64 38.67 -12.46
CA TYR A 2 -16.69 37.85 -11.66
C TYR A 2 -15.53 38.76 -11.26
N ILE A 3 -15.42 39.00 -9.95
CA ILE A 3 -14.31 39.77 -9.36
C ILE A 3 -13.11 38.85 -9.26
N CYS A 4 -12.17 39.05 -10.15
CA CYS A 4 -10.87 38.38 -10.14
C CYS A 4 -10.02 39.01 -9.02
N SER A 5 -9.80 38.28 -7.94
CA SER A 5 -8.88 38.69 -6.87
C SER A 5 -7.44 38.74 -7.42
N PRO A 6 -6.65 39.76 -7.12
CA PRO A 6 -5.28 39.81 -7.59
C PRO A 6 -4.45 38.78 -6.85
N LEU A 7 -4.06 37.71 -7.58
CA LEU A 7 -3.02 36.79 -7.15
C LEU A 7 -1.77 37.58 -6.81
N LEU A 8 -1.36 37.46 -5.55
CA LEU A 8 -0.08 37.95 -5.06
C LEU A 8 1.02 37.45 -6.00
N ARG A 9 1.63 38.38 -6.68
CA ARG A 9 2.77 38.18 -7.59
C ARG A 9 3.94 37.71 -6.76
N GLU A 10 4.07 36.38 -6.58
CA GLU A 10 5.30 35.82 -6.02
C GLU A 10 6.46 36.28 -6.92
N LYS A 11 7.44 36.92 -6.25
CA LYS A 11 8.66 37.43 -6.87
C LYS A 11 9.25 36.34 -7.76
N ASN A 12 9.39 36.61 -9.04
CA ASN A 12 10.05 35.78 -10.04
C ASN A 12 11.42 35.34 -9.48
N LYS A 13 11.48 34.13 -8.91
CA LYS A 13 12.75 33.44 -8.79
C LYS A 13 13.19 33.15 -10.22
N THR A 14 14.21 33.85 -10.69
CA THR A 14 14.92 33.53 -11.91
C THR A 14 15.27 32.04 -11.84
N LEU A 15 14.63 31.28 -12.75
CA LEU A 15 14.96 29.88 -12.89
C LEU A 15 16.37 29.80 -13.46
N ASP A 16 17.35 29.49 -12.61
CA ASP A 16 18.69 29.15 -13.07
C ASP A 16 18.58 27.92 -13.96
N THR A 17 18.56 28.13 -15.25
CA THR A 17 18.42 27.09 -16.29
C THR A 17 19.63 26.16 -16.37
N THR A 18 20.70 26.44 -15.65
CA THR A 18 21.99 25.75 -15.73
C THR A 18 22.17 24.57 -14.75
N SER A 19 21.26 24.38 -13.78
CA SER A 19 21.36 23.20 -12.90
C SER A 19 19.97 22.72 -12.45
N TYR A 20 19.38 21.82 -13.22
CA TYR A 20 18.23 21.04 -12.75
C TYR A 20 18.70 20.05 -11.66
N LYS A 21 18.68 20.47 -10.40
CA LYS A 21 18.90 19.53 -9.29
C LYS A 21 17.68 18.64 -9.16
N THR A 22 17.84 17.35 -9.46
CA THR A 22 16.82 16.35 -9.19
C THR A 22 16.55 16.31 -7.68
N LEU A 23 15.30 16.57 -7.28
CA LEU A 23 14.89 16.48 -5.90
C LEU A 23 14.85 15.00 -5.49
N SER A 24 15.74 14.60 -4.59
CA SER A 24 15.77 13.29 -3.98
C SER A 24 15.31 13.37 -2.54
N ALA A 25 14.31 12.54 -2.18
CA ALA A 25 13.82 12.49 -0.82
C ALA A 25 14.82 11.79 0.12
N ASN A 26 14.97 12.30 1.33
CA ASN A 26 15.75 11.73 2.41
C ASN A 26 14.82 11.31 3.55
N LYS A 27 15.27 10.43 4.44
CA LYS A 27 14.49 10.01 5.63
C LYS A 27 13.98 11.17 6.48
N LYS A 28 14.70 12.32 6.48
CA LYS A 28 14.32 13.52 7.23
C LYS A 28 13.28 14.39 6.51
N THR A 29 13.17 14.28 5.18
CA THR A 29 12.29 15.12 4.36
C THR A 29 10.98 14.42 3.99
N VAL A 30 10.87 13.12 4.29
CA VAL A 30 9.65 12.34 4.00
C VAL A 30 8.61 12.59 5.09
N SER A 31 7.43 13.07 4.70
CA SER A 31 6.23 13.08 5.53
C SER A 31 5.40 11.83 5.25
N LYS A 32 4.90 11.17 6.30
CA LYS A 32 4.03 9.99 6.20
C LYS A 32 2.69 10.30 6.81
N ASP A 33 1.64 10.13 6.03
CA ASP A 33 0.25 10.24 6.48
C ASP A 33 -0.30 8.86 6.86
N TRP A 34 -1.42 8.85 7.58
CA TRP A 34 -2.20 7.65 7.86
C TRP A 34 -3.44 7.64 6.98
N ILE A 35 -3.64 6.56 6.25
CA ILE A 35 -4.74 6.40 5.29
C ILE A 35 -5.53 5.15 5.66
N VAL A 36 -6.87 5.27 5.74
CA VAL A 36 -7.77 4.13 5.88
C VAL A 36 -8.32 3.75 4.52
N ILE A 37 -8.28 2.45 4.23
CA ILE A 37 -8.85 1.89 2.99
C ILE A 37 -9.83 0.78 3.36
N ASP A 38 -11.09 0.98 3.02
CA ASP A 38 -12.11 -0.06 3.15
C ASP A 38 -12.07 -0.98 1.93
N VAL A 39 -11.95 -2.29 2.18
CA VAL A 39 -11.92 -3.32 1.12
C VAL A 39 -13.22 -4.12 1.02
N ASN A 40 -14.30 -3.63 1.66
CA ASN A 40 -15.60 -4.28 1.63
C ASN A 40 -16.09 -4.47 0.19
N GLN A 41 -16.39 -5.70 -0.19
CA GLN A 41 -16.90 -6.10 -1.51
C GLN A 41 -16.01 -5.70 -2.71
N ILE A 42 -14.75 -5.37 -2.47
CA ILE A 42 -13.81 -5.02 -3.53
C ILE A 42 -13.03 -6.29 -3.95
N PRO A 43 -12.77 -6.48 -5.25
CA PRO A 43 -11.92 -7.58 -5.71
C PRO A 43 -10.49 -7.46 -5.14
N LEU A 44 -9.99 -8.56 -4.54
CA LEU A 44 -8.69 -8.62 -3.85
C LEU A 44 -7.55 -7.97 -4.66
N GLY A 45 -7.42 -8.29 -5.95
CA GLY A 45 -6.33 -7.77 -6.78
C GLY A 45 -6.39 -6.25 -6.95
N ARG A 46 -7.58 -5.68 -7.15
CA ARG A 46 -7.78 -4.23 -7.29
C ARG A 46 -7.49 -3.50 -6.00
N ALA A 47 -8.02 -3.99 -4.88
CA ALA A 47 -7.72 -3.43 -3.56
C ALA A 47 -6.21 -3.44 -3.28
N CYS A 48 -5.55 -4.58 -3.44
CA CYS A 48 -4.12 -4.73 -3.17
C CYS A 48 -3.24 -3.84 -4.06
N SER A 49 -3.62 -3.60 -5.33
CA SER A 49 -2.85 -2.72 -6.22
C SER A 49 -2.89 -1.25 -5.78
N ILE A 50 -4.06 -0.78 -5.31
CA ILE A 50 -4.22 0.57 -4.76
C ILE A 50 -3.43 0.71 -3.46
N ILE A 51 -3.57 -0.25 -2.54
CA ILE A 51 -2.84 -0.27 -1.27
C ILE A 51 -1.32 -0.26 -1.50
N ALA A 52 -0.82 -1.09 -2.42
CA ALA A 52 0.60 -1.12 -2.75
C ALA A 52 1.12 0.19 -3.36
N LYS A 53 0.29 0.92 -4.11
CA LYS A 53 0.60 2.25 -4.64
C LYS A 53 0.80 3.27 -3.51
N PHE A 54 -0.08 3.27 -2.49
CA PHE A 54 0.02 4.15 -1.33
C PHE A 54 1.21 3.78 -0.44
N LEU A 55 1.38 2.50 -0.12
CA LEU A 55 2.51 2.02 0.69
C LEU A 55 3.87 2.36 0.07
N ARG A 56 3.98 2.32 -1.26
CA ARG A 56 5.21 2.68 -1.95
C ARG A 56 5.37 4.18 -2.15
N GLY A 57 4.29 4.96 -2.04
CA GLY A 57 4.30 6.41 -2.23
C GLY A 57 4.40 6.86 -3.69
N LYS A 58 4.00 6.00 -4.65
CA LYS A 58 4.08 6.32 -6.09
C LYS A 58 3.20 7.49 -6.55
N TYR A 59 2.29 7.95 -5.71
CA TYR A 59 1.43 9.09 -6.01
C TYR A 59 2.05 10.43 -5.57
N LYS A 60 3.11 10.40 -4.75
CA LYS A 60 3.80 11.59 -4.26
C LYS A 60 4.76 12.15 -5.32
N THR A 61 4.82 13.47 -5.43
CA THR A 61 5.70 14.16 -6.39
C THR A 61 7.19 13.96 -6.09
N ASN A 62 7.53 13.79 -4.80
CA ASN A 62 8.90 13.57 -4.32
C ASN A 62 9.26 12.08 -4.21
N PHE A 63 8.55 11.20 -4.94
CA PHE A 63 8.82 9.76 -4.90
C PHE A 63 10.25 9.45 -5.30
N THR A 64 10.97 8.76 -4.41
CA THR A 64 12.36 8.32 -4.63
C THR A 64 12.45 6.81 -4.42
N PRO A 65 12.89 6.02 -5.43
CA PRO A 65 12.80 4.55 -5.39
C PRO A 65 13.56 3.88 -4.25
N HIS A 66 14.66 4.46 -3.78
CA HIS A 66 15.52 3.89 -2.74
C HIS A 66 15.15 4.32 -1.31
N VAL A 67 14.18 5.22 -1.16
CA VAL A 67 13.69 5.71 0.15
C VAL A 67 12.25 5.26 0.35
N ASP A 68 11.88 4.99 1.61
CA ASP A 68 10.49 4.71 2.01
C ASP A 68 9.70 6.03 2.10
N CYS A 69 9.14 6.45 0.96
CA CYS A 69 8.34 7.67 0.81
C CYS A 69 6.85 7.43 1.01
N GLY A 70 6.43 6.17 1.19
CA GLY A 70 5.03 5.79 1.29
C GLY A 70 4.39 6.19 2.61
N ASP A 71 3.06 6.02 2.65
CA ASP A 71 2.25 6.31 3.83
C ASP A 71 1.98 5.04 4.65
N ASN A 72 1.47 5.25 5.87
CA ASN A 72 0.96 4.17 6.69
C ASN A 72 -0.47 3.85 6.24
N VAL A 73 -0.74 2.60 5.91
CA VAL A 73 -2.06 2.18 5.41
C VAL A 73 -2.72 1.24 6.39
N ILE A 74 -3.94 1.59 6.77
CA ILE A 74 -4.85 0.77 7.56
C ILE A 74 -5.90 0.19 6.61
N VAL A 75 -6.01 -1.12 6.55
CA VAL A 75 -7.01 -1.83 5.76
C VAL A 75 -8.06 -2.37 6.69
N ILE A 76 -9.32 -2.03 6.44
CA ILE A 76 -10.47 -2.51 7.22
C ILE A 76 -11.36 -3.42 6.39
N ASN A 77 -12.20 -4.24 7.06
CA ASN A 77 -13.13 -5.19 6.45
C ASN A 77 -12.45 -6.29 5.59
N ALA A 78 -11.26 -6.73 5.95
CA ALA A 78 -10.53 -7.76 5.21
C ALA A 78 -11.31 -9.10 5.10
N SER A 79 -12.26 -9.37 6.01
CA SER A 79 -13.13 -10.54 5.97
C SER A 79 -14.13 -10.52 4.83
N LYS A 80 -14.49 -9.35 4.30
CA LYS A 80 -15.54 -9.15 3.28
C LYS A 80 -14.99 -8.99 1.86
N ILE A 81 -13.72 -9.33 1.65
CA ILE A 81 -13.06 -9.22 0.35
C ILE A 81 -13.58 -10.26 -0.64
N ILE A 82 -13.61 -9.93 -1.93
CA ILE A 82 -14.14 -10.80 -2.98
C ILE A 82 -13.03 -11.31 -3.88
N LEU A 83 -13.14 -12.58 -4.27
CA LEU A 83 -12.41 -13.18 -5.38
C LEU A 83 -13.41 -13.51 -6.50
N THR A 84 -13.14 -13.04 -7.71
CA THR A 84 -14.01 -13.25 -8.87
C THR A 84 -13.87 -14.65 -9.46
N GLY A 85 -15.00 -15.22 -9.96
CA GLY A 85 -15.04 -16.54 -10.57
C GLY A 85 -14.69 -17.66 -9.57
N LYS A 86 -14.16 -18.76 -10.04
CA LYS A 86 -13.83 -19.96 -9.25
C LYS A 86 -12.46 -19.87 -8.52
N LYS A 87 -11.94 -18.64 -8.27
CA LYS A 87 -10.60 -18.44 -7.69
C LYS A 87 -10.51 -18.87 -6.23
N TRP A 88 -11.61 -18.92 -5.50
CA TRP A 88 -11.63 -19.40 -4.12
C TRP A 88 -11.11 -20.83 -3.99
N ASP A 89 -11.45 -21.69 -4.95
CA ASP A 89 -11.13 -23.12 -4.91
C ASP A 89 -9.96 -23.49 -5.83
N GLN A 90 -9.89 -22.86 -7.01
CA GLN A 90 -8.91 -23.23 -8.03
C GLN A 90 -7.54 -22.57 -7.85
N LYS A 91 -7.49 -21.34 -7.25
CA LYS A 91 -6.21 -20.66 -7.04
C LYS A 91 -5.41 -21.38 -5.98
N GLN A 92 -4.13 -21.64 -6.26
CA GLN A 92 -3.23 -22.29 -5.33
C GLN A 92 -2.15 -21.32 -4.85
N HIS A 93 -1.94 -21.26 -3.55
CA HIS A 93 -0.81 -20.62 -2.91
C HIS A 93 0.22 -21.70 -2.57
N ILE A 94 1.32 -21.70 -3.31
CA ILE A 94 2.37 -22.71 -3.17
C ILE A 94 3.48 -22.17 -2.25
N ARG A 95 3.89 -22.98 -1.31
CA ARG A 95 5.06 -22.76 -0.45
C ARG A 95 5.91 -24.02 -0.45
N HIS A 96 7.23 -23.89 -0.46
CA HIS A 96 8.17 -24.99 -0.37
C HIS A 96 8.99 -24.92 0.93
N THR A 97 9.22 -26.04 1.57
CA THR A 97 9.99 -26.12 2.84
C THR A 97 11.49 -26.28 2.62
N GLY A 98 11.94 -26.53 1.40
CA GLY A 98 13.34 -26.80 1.05
C GLY A 98 13.74 -28.28 1.04
N TYR A 99 12.92 -29.16 1.58
CA TYR A 99 13.19 -30.61 1.61
C TYR A 99 12.54 -31.34 0.42
N PRO A 100 13.07 -32.52 -0.01
CA PRO A 100 12.43 -33.34 -1.02
C PRO A 100 10.96 -33.60 -0.67
N GLY A 101 10.04 -33.40 -1.61
CA GLY A 101 8.59 -33.52 -1.38
C GLY A 101 7.98 -32.40 -0.51
N GLY A 102 8.74 -31.35 -0.16
CA GLY A 102 8.33 -30.28 0.74
C GLY A 102 7.40 -29.22 0.16
N GLN A 103 6.78 -29.43 -1.00
CA GLN A 103 5.80 -28.53 -1.57
C GLN A 103 4.49 -28.60 -0.79
N LYS A 104 4.02 -27.45 -0.30
CA LYS A 104 2.71 -27.30 0.37
C LYS A 104 1.85 -26.36 -0.43
N THR A 105 0.63 -26.78 -0.74
CA THR A 105 -0.37 -26.01 -1.48
C THR A 105 -1.53 -25.67 -0.55
N GLN A 106 -2.06 -24.46 -0.65
CA GLN A 106 -3.26 -24.03 0.08
C GLN A 106 -4.15 -23.21 -0.85
N ASN A 107 -5.45 -23.44 -0.77
CA ASN A 107 -6.43 -22.65 -1.49
C ASN A 107 -6.78 -21.37 -0.70
N PRO A 108 -7.21 -20.28 -1.38
CA PRO A 108 -7.65 -19.04 -0.70
C PRO A 108 -8.71 -19.30 0.36
N THR A 109 -9.66 -20.21 0.13
CA THR A 109 -10.70 -20.62 1.09
C THR A 109 -10.07 -21.10 2.40
N GLN A 110 -9.08 -22.00 2.33
CA GLN A 110 -8.39 -22.55 3.50
C GLN A 110 -7.60 -21.46 4.26
N ILE A 111 -6.95 -20.55 3.53
CA ILE A 111 -6.20 -19.43 4.13
C ILE A 111 -7.15 -18.48 4.83
N HIS A 112 -8.28 -18.14 4.19
CA HIS A 112 -9.27 -17.20 4.71
C HIS A 112 -10.00 -17.76 5.94
N THR A 113 -10.35 -19.03 5.95
CA THR A 113 -10.97 -19.71 7.11
C THR A 113 -10.03 -19.70 8.32
N LYS A 114 -8.73 -19.95 8.09
CA LYS A 114 -7.73 -19.96 9.16
C LYS A 114 -7.40 -18.56 9.69
N ASN A 115 -7.25 -17.59 8.79
CA ASN A 115 -6.92 -16.22 9.14
C ASN A 115 -7.37 -15.28 8.01
N LYS A 116 -8.39 -14.46 8.28
CA LYS A 116 -9.04 -13.58 7.30
C LYS A 116 -8.14 -12.46 6.78
N THR A 117 -7.20 -11.97 7.60
CA THR A 117 -6.26 -10.92 7.19
C THR A 117 -5.16 -11.44 6.28
N LYS A 118 -4.77 -12.71 6.45
CA LYS A 118 -3.59 -13.32 5.82
C LYS A 118 -3.63 -13.32 4.30
N LEU A 119 -4.82 -13.49 3.73
CA LEU A 119 -5.01 -13.48 2.28
C LEU A 119 -4.64 -12.13 1.68
N VAL A 120 -5.08 -11.04 2.32
CA VAL A 120 -4.79 -9.66 1.94
C VAL A 120 -3.30 -9.35 2.11
N GLU A 121 -2.76 -9.67 3.28
CA GLU A 121 -1.34 -9.47 3.59
C GLU A 121 -0.41 -10.14 2.58
N ASN A 122 -0.65 -11.42 2.26
CA ASN A 122 0.15 -12.17 1.30
C ASN A 122 0.08 -11.56 -0.11
N SER A 123 -1.11 -11.09 -0.52
CA SER A 123 -1.32 -10.46 -1.81
C SER A 123 -0.58 -9.13 -1.92
N ILE A 124 -0.65 -8.28 -0.89
CA ILE A 124 0.07 -7.01 -0.84
C ILE A 124 1.59 -7.25 -0.80
N LYS A 125 2.06 -8.18 0.04
CA LYS A 125 3.47 -8.55 0.13
C LYS A 125 4.04 -9.00 -1.21
N GLY A 126 3.24 -9.72 -2.02
CA GLY A 126 3.61 -10.13 -3.38
C GLY A 126 3.75 -8.97 -4.37
N MET A 127 3.06 -7.84 -4.12
CA MET A 127 3.08 -6.62 -4.97
C MET A 127 4.19 -5.63 -4.56
N LEU A 128 4.76 -5.79 -3.37
CA LEU A 128 5.87 -4.96 -2.89
C LEU A 128 7.22 -5.49 -3.38
N PRO A 129 8.27 -4.64 -3.46
CA PRO A 129 9.61 -5.06 -3.82
C PRO A 129 10.14 -6.15 -2.89
N LYS A 130 10.84 -7.15 -3.44
CA LYS A 130 11.41 -8.26 -2.67
C LYS A 130 12.82 -7.95 -2.18
N ASN A 131 12.97 -6.85 -1.43
CA ASN A 131 14.24 -6.39 -0.87
C ASN A 131 14.07 -5.88 0.58
N LYS A 132 15.16 -5.45 1.21
CA LYS A 132 15.15 -4.88 2.57
C LYS A 132 14.20 -3.68 2.70
N LEU A 133 14.15 -2.82 1.68
CA LEU A 133 13.24 -1.68 1.62
C LEU A 133 11.78 -2.14 1.58
N GLY A 134 11.44 -3.14 0.75
CA GLY A 134 10.10 -3.70 0.68
C GLY A 134 9.63 -4.31 2.01
N ALA A 135 10.54 -4.94 2.77
CA ALA A 135 10.24 -5.43 4.12
C ALA A 135 9.97 -4.28 5.10
N SER A 136 10.68 -3.14 4.97
CA SER A 136 10.42 -1.94 5.76
C SER A 136 9.07 -1.32 5.41
N ILE A 137 8.76 -1.17 4.13
CA ILE A 137 7.47 -0.66 3.63
C ILE A 137 6.30 -1.53 4.12
N TYR A 138 6.47 -2.86 4.12
CA TYR A 138 5.43 -3.78 4.59
C TYR A 138 5.05 -3.58 6.07
N ARG A 139 5.94 -3.07 6.92
CA ARG A 139 5.64 -2.75 8.32
C ARG A 139 4.65 -1.60 8.49
N ASN A 140 4.55 -0.73 7.48
CA ASN A 140 3.60 0.39 7.45
C ASN A 140 2.16 -0.06 7.14
N LEU A 141 1.95 -1.34 6.82
CA LEU A 141 0.64 -1.93 6.58
C LEU A 141 0.05 -2.49 7.87
N LYS A 142 -1.21 -2.14 8.15
CA LYS A 142 -2.02 -2.69 9.22
C LYS A 142 -3.33 -3.22 8.62
N VAL A 143 -3.65 -4.50 8.84
CA VAL A 143 -4.85 -5.13 8.28
C VAL A 143 -5.75 -5.60 9.42
N TYR A 144 -7.04 -5.20 9.34
CA TYR A 144 -8.08 -5.56 10.30
C TYR A 144 -9.20 -6.34 9.64
N GLU A 145 -9.75 -7.30 10.37
CA GLU A 145 -10.82 -8.17 9.87
C GLU A 145 -12.15 -7.43 9.71
N GLY A 146 -12.49 -6.59 10.69
CA GLY A 146 -13.70 -5.79 10.77
C GLY A 146 -13.48 -4.32 10.45
N ASN A 147 -14.43 -3.52 10.87
CA ASN A 147 -14.42 -2.06 10.68
C ASN A 147 -13.60 -1.33 11.76
N GLU A 148 -13.45 -1.93 12.95
CA GLU A 148 -12.77 -1.32 14.08
C GLU A 148 -11.25 -1.44 13.96
N HIS A 149 -10.54 -0.37 14.26
CA HIS A 149 -9.09 -0.34 14.27
C HIS A 149 -8.54 0.44 15.49
N LYS A 150 -7.35 0.08 15.95
CA LYS A 150 -6.74 0.66 17.18
C LYS A 150 -6.00 1.99 16.95
N HIS A 151 -6.15 2.62 15.79
CA HIS A 151 -5.36 3.78 15.38
C HIS A 151 -6.18 5.07 15.20
N GLU A 152 -7.29 5.21 15.91
CA GLU A 152 -8.17 6.40 15.82
C GLU A 152 -7.49 7.69 16.29
N SER A 153 -6.63 7.58 17.31
CA SER A 153 -5.86 8.71 17.86
C SER A 153 -4.94 9.39 16.83
N LEU A 154 -4.55 8.67 15.77
CA LEU A 154 -3.68 9.18 14.70
C LEU A 154 -4.44 9.95 13.60
N LYS A 155 -5.77 10.10 13.76
CA LYS A 155 -6.68 10.79 12.81
C LYS A 155 -6.39 10.41 11.36
N PRO A 156 -6.51 9.11 10.99
CA PRO A 156 -6.26 8.66 9.64
C PRO A 156 -7.27 9.30 8.67
N LYS A 157 -6.80 9.58 7.44
CA LYS A 157 -7.59 10.14 6.34
C LYS A 157 -8.33 9.04 5.58
#